data_3b1dfae97de0d6beca95188b1e2de4ec
#
_entry.id   3b1dfae97de0d6beca95188b1e2de4ec
#
_cell.length_a   1.000
_cell.length_b   1.000
_cell.length_c   1.000
_cell.angle_alpha   90.00
_cell.angle_beta   90.00
_cell.angle_gamma   90.00
#
_symmetry.space_group_name_H-M   'P 1'
#
loop_
_entity.id
_entity.type
_entity.pdbx_description
1 polymer ?
#
loop_
_entity_poly.entity_id
_entity_poly.type
_entity_poly.pdbx_seq_one_letter_code
_entity_poly.pdbx_strand_id
1 'polypeptide(L)'
;MNKPLAGIRILAIEQFGAGPYGSMYLAELGAEVIKIENHATGGDPSRQSGSVTLTEDDSAYFQAFNLSKRSVTLNLKDAKGRELFEQLVATADVVWNNLRGSQPAKLGLDYASLKHVKSDIICTHISAYGRDNERADWPGYDYLMQAECGFLEMTGEPDSAPTRFGLSMIDF
;
A
#
# COMPACT_ATOMS: atom_id res chain seq x y z
N MET A 1 5.54 26.68 -10.13
CA MET A 1 6.54 25.66 -10.55
C MET A 1 5.81 24.34 -10.73
N ASN A 2 6.04 23.63 -11.82
CA ASN A 2 5.47 22.29 -11.97
C ASN A 2 6.15 21.36 -10.96
N LYS A 3 5.35 20.52 -10.29
CA LYS A 3 5.87 19.50 -9.39
C LYS A 3 6.58 18.39 -10.19
N PRO A 4 7.58 17.69 -9.63
CA PRO A 4 8.41 16.71 -10.36
C PRO A 4 7.62 15.58 -11.04
N LEU A 5 6.52 15.14 -10.41
CA LEU A 5 5.67 14.03 -10.90
C LEU A 5 4.34 14.53 -11.52
N ALA A 6 4.26 15.81 -11.88
CA ALA A 6 3.07 16.34 -12.55
C ALA A 6 2.82 15.59 -13.88
N GLY A 7 1.61 15.06 -14.05
CA GLY A 7 1.20 14.27 -15.22
C GLY A 7 1.36 12.75 -15.06
N ILE A 8 1.98 12.28 -13.99
CA ILE A 8 2.06 10.85 -13.67
C ILE A 8 0.81 10.42 -12.91
N ARG A 9 0.16 9.34 -13.34
CA ARG A 9 -1.00 8.74 -12.67
C ARG A 9 -0.65 7.39 -12.07
N ILE A 10 -0.98 7.21 -10.78
CA ILE A 10 -0.72 6.01 -9.98
C ILE A 10 -2.04 5.42 -9.51
N LEU A 11 -2.27 4.14 -9.79
CA LEU A 11 -3.37 3.36 -9.21
C LEU A 11 -2.82 2.61 -8.00
N ALA A 12 -3.29 2.95 -6.79
CA ALA A 12 -2.75 2.42 -5.55
C ALA A 12 -3.73 1.44 -4.88
N ILE A 13 -3.37 0.16 -4.85
CA ILE A 13 -4.09 -0.90 -4.15
C ILE A 13 -3.31 -1.23 -2.88
N GLU A 14 -3.56 -0.49 -1.84
CA GLU A 14 -2.73 -0.44 -0.65
C GLU A 14 -3.54 -0.32 0.63
N GLN A 15 -2.93 -0.65 1.77
CA GLN A 15 -3.59 -0.57 3.07
C GLN A 15 -2.59 -0.27 4.19
N PHE A 16 -3.10 0.22 5.32
CA PHE A 16 -2.35 0.57 6.54
C PHE A 16 -1.27 1.64 6.34
N GLY A 17 0.01 1.31 6.60
CA GLY A 17 1.15 2.24 6.71
C GLY A 17 2.03 2.28 5.46
N ALA A 18 2.90 1.31 5.25
CA ALA A 18 4.02 1.35 4.30
C ALA A 18 3.66 1.75 2.87
N GLY A 19 2.64 1.13 2.28
CA GLY A 19 2.17 1.48 0.94
C GLY A 19 1.59 2.88 0.87
N PRO A 20 0.58 3.20 1.72
CA PRO A 20 -0.02 4.53 1.78
C PRO A 20 0.96 5.66 2.07
N TYR A 21 1.94 5.45 2.96
CA TYR A 21 2.98 6.42 3.24
C TYR A 21 3.83 6.72 2.00
N GLY A 22 4.33 5.70 1.31
CA GLY A 22 5.11 5.87 0.11
C GLY A 22 4.34 6.58 -1.01
N SER A 23 3.11 6.15 -1.31
CA SER A 23 2.29 6.77 -2.37
C SER A 23 1.83 8.19 -2.02
N MET A 24 1.72 8.54 -0.73
CA MET A 24 1.46 9.91 -0.28
C MET A 24 2.60 10.86 -0.70
N TYR A 25 3.85 10.47 -0.52
CA TYR A 25 4.98 11.28 -0.99
C TYR A 25 4.95 11.49 -2.50
N LEU A 26 4.57 10.46 -3.27
CA LEU A 26 4.43 10.61 -4.72
C LEU A 26 3.30 11.59 -5.07
N ALA A 27 2.18 11.58 -4.33
CA ALA A 27 1.10 12.56 -4.48
C ALA A 27 1.57 13.98 -4.14
N GLU A 28 2.32 14.15 -3.04
CA GLU A 28 2.88 15.45 -2.65
C GLU A 28 3.89 15.98 -3.69
N LEU A 29 4.61 15.10 -4.38
CA LEU A 29 5.49 15.43 -5.50
C LEU A 29 4.73 15.70 -6.81
N GLY A 30 3.40 15.55 -6.83
CA GLY A 30 2.54 15.98 -7.93
C GLY A 30 1.93 14.86 -8.77
N ALA A 31 2.15 13.60 -8.42
CA ALA A 31 1.44 12.50 -9.07
C ALA A 31 -0.06 12.53 -8.73
N GLU A 32 -0.90 12.17 -9.68
CA GLU A 32 -2.31 11.88 -9.43
C GLU A 32 -2.42 10.45 -8.86
N VAL A 33 -2.57 10.33 -7.54
CA VAL A 33 -2.74 9.03 -6.89
C VAL A 33 -4.23 8.72 -6.72
N ILE A 34 -4.67 7.62 -7.31
CA ILE A 34 -6.03 7.08 -7.19
C ILE A 34 -5.96 5.81 -6.35
N LYS A 35 -6.39 5.91 -5.10
CA LYS A 35 -6.47 4.78 -4.18
C LYS A 35 -7.70 3.93 -4.53
N ILE A 36 -7.47 2.64 -4.77
CA ILE A 36 -8.54 1.68 -5.08
C ILE A 36 -8.82 0.84 -3.84
N GLU A 37 -10.05 0.93 -3.37
CA GLU A 37 -10.50 0.28 -2.13
C GLU A 37 -11.62 -0.72 -2.42
N ASN A 38 -11.61 -1.86 -1.70
CA ASN A 38 -12.67 -2.86 -1.86
C ASN A 38 -13.85 -2.52 -0.94
N HIS A 39 -14.95 -2.04 -1.50
CA HIS A 39 -16.17 -1.73 -0.75
C HIS A 39 -16.77 -2.94 0.00
N ALA A 40 -16.60 -4.16 -0.52
CA ALA A 40 -17.13 -5.37 0.12
C ALA A 40 -16.44 -5.70 1.46
N THR A 41 -15.29 -5.09 1.75
CA THR A 41 -14.54 -5.26 3.00
C THR A 41 -14.44 -3.97 3.82
N GLY A 42 -15.22 -2.95 3.50
CA GLY A 42 -15.18 -1.64 4.18
C GLY A 42 -14.00 -0.75 3.80
N GLY A 43 -13.33 -1.04 2.68
CA GLY A 43 -12.17 -0.25 2.21
C GLY A 43 -10.86 -0.63 2.89
N ASP A 44 -10.00 0.36 3.11
CA ASP A 44 -8.75 0.22 3.84
C ASP A 44 -9.03 0.03 5.34
N PRO A 45 -8.54 -1.06 5.98
CA PRO A 45 -8.76 -1.28 7.41
C PRO A 45 -8.22 -0.16 8.31
N SER A 46 -7.29 0.66 7.83
CA SER A 46 -6.79 1.83 8.56
C SER A 46 -7.86 2.89 8.83
N ARG A 47 -8.96 2.91 8.06
CA ARG A 47 -10.12 3.79 8.32
C ARG A 47 -10.74 3.59 9.71
N GLN A 48 -10.59 2.38 10.27
CA GLN A 48 -11.09 2.02 11.59
C GLN A 48 -9.95 1.73 12.59
N SER A 49 -8.72 2.17 12.27
CA SER A 49 -7.54 1.94 13.09
C SER A 49 -7.09 3.20 13.82
N GLY A 50 -6.37 3.02 14.92
CA GLY A 50 -5.86 4.12 15.74
C GLY A 50 -6.83 4.54 16.85
N SER A 51 -6.39 5.48 17.68
CA SER A 51 -7.12 5.94 18.87
C SER A 51 -8.08 7.09 18.60
N VAL A 52 -8.03 7.69 17.42
CA VAL A 52 -8.86 8.85 17.06
C VAL A 52 -9.69 8.54 15.84
N THR A 53 -10.99 8.32 16.06
CA THR A 53 -12.00 8.17 15.00
C THR A 53 -12.53 9.55 14.64
N LEU A 54 -12.59 9.86 13.35
CA LEU A 54 -13.12 11.14 12.84
C LEU A 54 -14.59 11.01 12.45
N THR A 55 -14.93 9.90 11.79
CA THR A 55 -16.31 9.51 11.45
C THR A 55 -16.43 7.99 11.54
N GLU A 56 -17.61 7.43 11.26
CA GLU A 56 -17.84 5.97 11.25
C GLU A 56 -16.86 5.22 10.34
N ASP A 57 -16.49 5.82 9.19
CA ASP A 57 -15.62 5.21 8.17
C ASP A 57 -14.31 5.98 7.98
N ASP A 58 -13.84 6.70 9.00
CA ASP A 58 -12.62 7.50 8.88
C ASP A 58 -11.89 7.65 10.21
N SER A 59 -10.55 7.67 10.15
CA SER A 59 -9.69 7.83 11.31
C SER A 59 -8.54 8.81 11.04
N ALA A 60 -8.00 9.38 12.11
CA ALA A 60 -6.80 10.21 12.01
C ALA A 60 -5.61 9.42 11.44
N TYR A 61 -5.54 8.11 11.71
CA TYR A 61 -4.52 7.23 11.15
C TYR A 61 -4.64 7.15 9.61
N PHE A 62 -5.85 6.88 9.10
CA PHE A 62 -6.07 6.84 7.64
C PHE A 62 -5.72 8.19 6.99
N GLN A 63 -6.18 9.30 7.56
CA GLN A 63 -5.92 10.63 7.02
C GLN A 63 -4.44 10.98 6.99
N ALA A 64 -3.66 10.57 8.00
CA ALA A 64 -2.22 10.86 8.07
C ALA A 64 -1.42 10.27 6.90
N PHE A 65 -1.88 9.19 6.28
CA PHE A 65 -1.18 8.50 5.19
C PHE A 65 -1.85 8.60 3.83
N ASN A 66 -2.99 9.29 3.73
CA ASN A 66 -3.75 9.35 2.49
C ASN A 66 -4.02 10.77 1.99
N LEU A 67 -3.25 11.74 2.47
CA LEU A 67 -3.30 13.12 1.99
C LEU A 67 -3.06 13.21 0.48
N SER A 68 -3.74 14.13 -0.17
CA SER A 68 -3.61 14.43 -1.60
C SER A 68 -3.97 13.28 -2.55
N LYS A 69 -4.57 12.19 -2.05
CA LYS A 69 -5.08 11.09 -2.88
C LYS A 69 -6.57 11.24 -3.18
N ARG A 70 -6.98 10.65 -4.29
CA ARG A 70 -8.40 10.41 -4.62
C ARG A 70 -8.73 8.96 -4.30
N SER A 71 -9.96 8.66 -3.88
CA SER A 71 -10.41 7.29 -3.61
C SER A 71 -11.50 6.87 -4.59
N VAL A 72 -11.43 5.60 -5.00
CA VAL A 72 -12.43 4.90 -5.82
C VAL A 72 -12.66 3.52 -5.21
N THR A 73 -13.92 3.10 -5.13
CA THR A 73 -14.25 1.76 -4.64
C THR A 73 -14.47 0.80 -5.79
N LEU A 74 -13.66 -0.27 -5.85
CA LEU A 74 -13.79 -1.36 -6.81
C LEU A 74 -13.54 -2.71 -6.13
N ASN A 75 -14.37 -3.70 -6.43
CA ASN A 75 -14.08 -5.08 -6.08
C ASN A 75 -13.36 -5.76 -7.25
N LEU A 76 -12.05 -5.92 -7.16
CA LEU A 76 -11.22 -6.52 -8.21
C LEU A 76 -11.44 -8.03 -8.41
N LYS A 77 -12.21 -8.68 -7.54
CA LYS A 77 -12.64 -10.07 -7.69
C LYS A 77 -13.92 -10.20 -8.50
N ASP A 78 -14.64 -9.12 -8.69
CA ASP A 78 -15.84 -9.04 -9.52
C ASP A 78 -15.45 -8.72 -10.97
N ALA A 79 -16.10 -9.38 -11.94
CA ALA A 79 -15.80 -9.20 -13.36
C ALA A 79 -15.95 -7.74 -13.82
N LYS A 80 -17.01 -7.05 -13.34
CA LYS A 80 -17.23 -5.65 -13.67
C LYS A 80 -16.21 -4.73 -13.01
N GLY A 81 -15.84 -5.02 -11.74
CA GLY A 81 -14.78 -4.30 -11.04
C GLY A 81 -13.43 -4.45 -11.74
N ARG A 82 -13.13 -5.64 -12.26
CA ARG A 82 -11.92 -5.93 -13.04
C ARG A 82 -11.91 -5.16 -14.36
N GLU A 83 -13.01 -5.18 -15.11
CA GLU A 83 -13.14 -4.42 -16.35
C GLU A 83 -12.89 -2.91 -16.15
N LEU A 84 -13.50 -2.32 -15.10
CA LEU A 84 -13.30 -0.91 -14.76
C LEU A 84 -11.87 -0.61 -14.34
N PHE A 85 -11.23 -1.53 -13.60
CA PHE A 85 -9.83 -1.39 -13.23
C PHE A 85 -8.92 -1.38 -14.48
N GLU A 86 -9.15 -2.25 -15.45
CA GLU A 86 -8.37 -2.26 -16.69
C GLU A 86 -8.56 -0.99 -17.53
N GLN A 87 -9.76 -0.42 -17.53
CA GLN A 87 -9.99 0.90 -18.13
C GLN A 87 -9.17 2.01 -17.43
N LEU A 88 -9.03 1.96 -16.11
CA LEU A 88 -8.15 2.87 -15.37
C LEU A 88 -6.67 2.62 -15.69
N VAL A 89 -6.25 1.36 -15.76
CA VAL A 89 -4.86 0.97 -16.11
C VAL A 89 -4.46 1.51 -17.48
N ALA A 90 -5.36 1.49 -18.47
CA ALA A 90 -5.10 2.05 -19.79
C ALA A 90 -4.71 3.54 -19.77
N THR A 91 -5.07 4.26 -18.71
CA THR A 91 -4.79 5.70 -18.52
C THR A 91 -3.75 5.99 -17.45
N ALA A 92 -3.19 4.97 -16.81
CA ALA A 92 -2.26 5.12 -15.70
C ALA A 92 -0.82 4.79 -16.13
N ASP A 93 0.15 5.30 -15.40
CA ASP A 93 1.58 5.02 -15.59
C ASP A 93 2.08 3.95 -14.63
N VAL A 94 1.47 3.87 -13.45
CA VAL A 94 1.93 2.98 -12.37
C VAL A 94 0.74 2.27 -11.72
N VAL A 95 0.90 0.97 -11.46
CA VAL A 95 0.10 0.21 -10.48
C VAL A 95 0.98 -0.06 -9.27
N TRP A 96 0.56 0.45 -8.13
CA TRP A 96 1.27 0.42 -6.85
C TRP A 96 0.52 -0.41 -5.83
N ASN A 97 1.19 -1.27 -5.08
CA ASN A 97 0.56 -1.99 -3.97
C ASN A 97 1.55 -2.41 -2.88
N ASN A 98 1.02 -2.66 -1.66
CA ASN A 98 1.76 -3.24 -0.54
C ASN A 98 1.18 -4.59 -0.10
N LEU A 99 0.73 -5.39 -1.06
CA LEU A 99 0.18 -6.72 -0.82
C LEU A 99 1.30 -7.76 -0.71
N ARG A 100 1.07 -8.78 0.13
CA ARG A 100 2.03 -9.89 0.34
C ARG A 100 2.28 -10.67 -0.95
N GLY A 101 3.48 -11.13 -1.15
CA GLY A 101 4.00 -12.10 -2.07
C GLY A 101 3.16 -12.45 -3.28
N SER A 102 2.35 -13.48 -3.17
CA SER A 102 1.52 -14.00 -4.26
C SER A 102 0.25 -13.20 -4.55
N GLN A 103 -0.17 -12.30 -3.66
CA GLN A 103 -1.46 -11.59 -3.79
C GLN A 103 -1.56 -10.68 -5.02
N PRO A 104 -0.52 -9.91 -5.40
CA PRO A 104 -0.58 -9.09 -6.61
C PRO A 104 -0.88 -9.90 -7.87
N ALA A 105 -0.23 -11.04 -8.06
CA ALA A 105 -0.47 -11.91 -9.21
C ALA A 105 -1.89 -12.52 -9.18
N LYS A 106 -2.36 -12.98 -8.00
CA LYS A 106 -3.72 -13.51 -7.83
C LYS A 106 -4.82 -12.49 -8.13
N LEU A 107 -4.53 -11.20 -7.89
CA LEU A 107 -5.44 -10.09 -8.21
C LEU A 107 -5.18 -9.48 -9.59
N GLY A 108 -4.22 -10.02 -10.35
CA GLY A 108 -3.86 -9.52 -11.67
C GLY A 108 -3.31 -8.09 -11.65
N LEU A 109 -2.48 -7.77 -10.66
CA LEU A 109 -1.87 -6.44 -10.47
C LEU A 109 -0.41 -6.40 -10.91
N ASP A 110 0.13 -7.52 -11.36
CA ASP A 110 1.51 -7.63 -11.85
C ASP A 110 1.61 -7.30 -13.35
N TYR A 111 2.82 -7.05 -13.80
CA TYR A 111 3.09 -6.71 -15.18
C TYR A 111 2.63 -7.79 -16.16
N ALA A 112 2.81 -9.08 -15.81
CA ALA A 112 2.40 -10.19 -16.68
C ALA A 112 0.90 -10.15 -16.97
N SER A 113 0.11 -9.77 -15.99
CA SER A 113 -1.35 -9.65 -16.06
C SER A 113 -1.83 -8.37 -16.75
N LEU A 114 -1.04 -7.28 -16.74
CA LEU A 114 -1.50 -5.96 -17.19
C LEU A 114 -0.89 -5.48 -18.51
N LYS A 115 0.20 -6.09 -18.96
CA LYS A 115 0.91 -5.71 -20.19
C LYS A 115 0.04 -5.76 -21.45
N HIS A 116 -1.05 -6.53 -21.45
CA HIS A 116 -1.98 -6.60 -22.58
C HIS A 116 -2.90 -5.37 -22.66
N VAL A 117 -3.11 -4.68 -21.52
CA VAL A 117 -3.88 -3.44 -21.45
C VAL A 117 -2.97 -2.25 -21.75
N LYS A 118 -1.77 -2.22 -21.15
CA LYS A 118 -0.78 -1.15 -21.33
C LYS A 118 0.62 -1.73 -21.24
N SER A 119 1.34 -1.78 -22.35
CA SER A 119 2.62 -2.47 -22.48
C SER A 119 3.79 -1.80 -21.74
N ASP A 120 3.65 -0.53 -21.39
CA ASP A 120 4.62 0.29 -20.66
C ASP A 120 4.21 0.56 -19.21
N ILE A 121 3.20 -0.16 -18.69
CA ILE A 121 2.76 -0.01 -17.29
C ILE A 121 3.86 -0.43 -16.32
N ILE A 122 4.11 0.38 -15.32
CA ILE A 122 5.03 0.09 -14.22
C ILE A 122 4.25 -0.56 -13.08
N CYS A 123 4.63 -1.77 -12.66
CA CYS A 123 4.01 -2.44 -11.53
C CYS A 123 4.99 -2.48 -10.36
N THR A 124 4.66 -1.74 -9.28
CA THR A 124 5.48 -1.64 -8.07
C THR A 124 4.82 -2.40 -6.92
N HIS A 125 5.57 -3.28 -6.28
CA HIS A 125 5.10 -4.11 -5.19
C HIS A 125 6.01 -3.94 -3.98
N ILE A 126 5.44 -3.50 -2.86
CA ILE A 126 6.13 -3.44 -1.56
C ILE A 126 5.71 -4.67 -0.75
N SER A 127 6.66 -5.41 -0.24
CA SER A 127 6.40 -6.51 0.68
C SER A 127 7.60 -6.75 1.57
N ALA A 128 7.38 -7.22 2.80
CA ALA A 128 8.44 -7.41 3.79
C ALA A 128 9.50 -8.42 3.34
N TYR A 129 9.09 -9.50 2.69
CA TYR A 129 9.98 -10.61 2.35
C TYR A 129 10.22 -10.77 0.85
N GLY A 130 9.71 -9.86 0.01
CA GLY A 130 9.79 -10.04 -1.44
C GLY A 130 8.80 -11.09 -1.96
N ARG A 131 9.04 -11.65 -3.16
CA ARG A 131 8.05 -12.48 -3.87
C ARG A 131 8.56 -13.84 -4.30
N ASP A 132 9.88 -14.06 -4.36
CA ASP A 132 10.53 -15.22 -4.96
C ASP A 132 11.27 -16.07 -3.91
N ASN A 133 10.64 -16.33 -2.76
CA ASN A 133 11.21 -17.10 -1.68
C ASN A 133 10.12 -17.76 -0.82
N GLU A 134 10.52 -18.65 0.08
CA GLU A 134 9.64 -19.41 0.98
C GLU A 134 8.81 -18.55 1.95
N ARG A 135 9.28 -17.33 2.25
CA ARG A 135 8.61 -16.40 3.18
C ARG A 135 7.70 -15.39 2.47
N ALA A 136 7.56 -15.47 1.15
CA ALA A 136 6.85 -14.48 0.36
C ALA A 136 5.42 -14.20 0.86
N ASP A 137 4.71 -15.20 1.32
CA ASP A 137 3.33 -15.07 1.83
C ASP A 137 3.24 -14.81 3.35
N TRP A 138 4.38 -14.63 4.05
CA TRP A 138 4.38 -14.30 5.47
C TRP A 138 3.85 -12.89 5.72
N PRO A 139 3.20 -12.64 6.87
CA PRO A 139 2.79 -11.30 7.25
C PRO A 139 4.00 -10.42 7.54
N GLY A 140 3.98 -9.19 7.03
CA GLY A 140 5.06 -8.21 7.20
C GLY A 140 4.61 -6.99 7.99
N TYR A 141 4.19 -7.18 9.23
CA TYR A 141 3.89 -6.05 10.11
C TYR A 141 5.19 -5.45 10.67
N ASP A 142 5.22 -4.15 10.86
CA ASP A 142 6.40 -3.41 11.33
C ASP A 142 7.09 -4.07 12.53
N TYR A 143 6.33 -4.42 13.57
CA TYR A 143 6.92 -5.02 14.78
C TYR A 143 7.54 -6.40 14.54
N LEU A 144 7.05 -7.17 13.56
CA LEU A 144 7.69 -8.41 13.13
C LEU A 144 9.00 -8.12 12.41
N MET A 145 9.00 -7.10 11.56
CA MET A 145 10.22 -6.68 10.86
C MET A 145 11.25 -6.09 11.81
N GLN A 146 10.83 -5.33 12.83
CA GLN A 146 11.73 -4.88 13.88
C GLN A 146 12.41 -6.07 14.59
N ALA A 147 11.64 -7.15 14.87
CA ALA A 147 12.20 -8.37 15.46
C ALA A 147 13.20 -9.08 14.53
N GLU A 148 12.82 -9.29 13.28
CA GLU A 148 13.65 -9.96 12.26
C GLU A 148 14.96 -9.19 11.97
N CYS A 149 14.93 -7.86 12.02
CA CYS A 149 16.08 -7.00 11.80
C CYS A 149 16.93 -6.76 13.07
N GLY A 150 16.55 -7.32 14.22
CA GLY A 150 17.28 -7.17 15.48
C GLY A 150 17.03 -5.86 16.23
N PHE A 151 16.09 -5.01 15.81
CA PHE A 151 15.80 -3.74 16.48
C PHE A 151 15.32 -3.93 17.92
N LEU A 152 14.62 -5.03 18.22
CA LEU A 152 14.13 -5.29 19.57
C LEU A 152 15.26 -5.50 20.57
N GLU A 153 16.38 -6.09 20.13
CA GLU A 153 17.56 -6.30 20.97
C GLU A 153 18.41 -5.02 21.12
N MET A 154 18.32 -4.13 20.14
CA MET A 154 19.04 -2.85 20.16
C MET A 154 18.33 -1.76 20.98
N THR A 155 17.12 -2.02 21.44
CA THR A 155 16.26 -1.05 22.11
C THR A 155 16.03 -1.46 23.57
N GLY A 156 16.21 -0.54 24.51
CA GLY A 156 16.03 -0.76 25.94
C GLY A 156 17.35 -0.75 26.71
N GLU A 157 17.27 -1.08 28.01
CA GLU A 157 18.42 -1.18 28.90
C GLU A 157 19.07 -2.59 28.81
N PRO A 158 20.37 -2.72 29.12
CA PRO A 158 20.99 -4.02 29.28
C PRO A 158 20.15 -4.90 30.23
N ASP A 159 20.01 -6.16 29.92
CA ASP A 159 19.24 -7.15 30.71
C ASP A 159 17.72 -6.91 30.79
N SER A 160 17.18 -5.96 30.02
CA SER A 160 15.72 -5.80 29.84
C SER A 160 15.14 -6.81 28.87
N ALA A 161 13.81 -7.02 28.92
CA ALA A 161 13.12 -7.75 27.86
C ALA A 161 13.25 -7.01 26.52
N PRO A 162 13.36 -7.73 25.38
CA PRO A 162 13.38 -7.11 24.06
C PRO A 162 12.21 -6.15 23.88
N THR A 163 12.49 -4.92 23.47
CA THR A 163 11.51 -3.84 23.44
C THR A 163 11.40 -3.25 22.04
N ARG A 164 10.18 -3.19 21.50
CA ARG A 164 9.98 -2.58 20.20
C ARG A 164 10.18 -1.06 20.27
N PHE A 165 10.66 -0.48 19.18
CA PHE A 165 10.57 0.95 18.98
C PHE A 165 9.12 1.38 18.80
N GLY A 166 8.70 2.46 19.43
CA GLY A 166 7.30 2.86 19.47
C GLY A 166 6.74 3.35 18.13
N LEU A 167 7.60 3.82 17.23
CA LEU A 167 7.24 4.21 15.87
C LEU A 167 7.39 3.01 14.92
N SER A 168 6.55 2.91 13.91
CA SER A 168 6.65 1.89 12.83
C SER A 168 7.78 2.24 11.86
N MET A 169 9.02 2.15 12.33
CA MET A 169 10.19 2.68 11.60
C MET A 169 10.67 1.78 10.45
N ILE A 170 10.17 0.57 10.34
CA ILE A 170 10.45 -0.29 9.18
C ILE A 170 9.42 -0.05 8.07
N ASP A 171 8.20 0.35 8.43
CA ASP A 171 7.15 0.73 7.47
C ASP A 171 7.39 2.12 6.86
N PHE A 172 8.07 3.02 7.57
CA PHE A 172 8.27 4.43 7.24
C PHE A 172 9.75 4.76 7.09
#